data_7d958b4ce50610fe91b72064d9a6bd74
#
_entry.id   7d958b4ce50610fe91b72064d9a6bd74
#
_cell.length_a   1.000
_cell.length_b   1.000
_cell.length_c   1.000
_cell.angle_alpha   90.00
_cell.angle_beta   90.00
_cell.angle_gamma   90.00
#
_symmetry.space_group_name_H-M   'P 1'
#
loop_
_entity.id
_entity.type
_entity.pdbx_description
1 polymer ?
#
loop_
_entity_poly.entity_id
_entity_poly.type
_entity_poly.pdbx_seq_one_letter_code
_entity_poly.pdbx_strand_id
1 'polypeptide(L)'
;VPVDFLLDTGAERTVLTPAAAQRIGAQPPRIEFDRRMHGIAGSLPIREVELRRFTIGGVAIPWRRIAVAPATLPSVFFGPLDGLLGADVLSFFDVDIDLPRHRMILHEQPSCPLAAPDWAEPFVAIDTGRSAGEHLFFPVHLDGRAIVAIIDTGAKITTLSTKIAMALGVSDAMLARDRSITLRGAAGESVTARVHRFSQLEVGRDATHDPEIAVATLNLRDADLVLGFDFVSSRRMWLSYGSRRIFLSRAKRQRSD
;
A
#
# COMPACT_ATOMS: atom_id res chain seq x y z
N VAL A 1 -6.52 -16.08 19.46
CA VAL A 1 -7.68 -15.88 18.58
C VAL A 1 -7.15 -15.42 17.25
N PRO A 2 -7.49 -16.07 16.12
CA PRO A 2 -7.16 -15.60 14.77
C PRO A 2 -7.85 -14.28 14.44
N VAL A 3 -7.17 -13.47 13.62
CA VAL A 3 -7.66 -12.20 13.07
C VAL A 3 -7.30 -12.11 11.60
N ASP A 4 -8.20 -11.55 10.80
CA ASP A 4 -8.05 -11.41 9.36
C ASP A 4 -7.73 -9.96 9.00
N PHE A 5 -6.53 -9.74 8.46
CA PHE A 5 -6.05 -8.41 8.07
C PHE A 5 -6.07 -8.24 6.54
N LEU A 6 -6.45 -7.05 6.10
CA LEU A 6 -6.07 -6.58 4.77
C LEU A 6 -4.57 -6.26 4.78
N LEU A 7 -3.80 -6.87 3.88
CA LEU A 7 -2.41 -6.48 3.65
C LEU A 7 -2.38 -5.12 2.96
N ASP A 8 -1.88 -4.11 3.66
CA ASP A 8 -1.94 -2.70 3.23
C ASP A 8 -0.54 -2.07 3.34
N THR A 9 0.23 -2.16 2.26
CA THR A 9 1.59 -1.59 2.19
C THR A 9 1.60 -0.07 2.12
N GLY A 10 0.45 0.56 1.84
CA GLY A 10 0.23 2.00 1.86
C GLY A 10 -0.15 2.54 3.23
N ALA A 11 -0.56 1.68 4.17
CA ALA A 11 -0.84 2.09 5.54
C ALA A 11 0.45 2.21 6.36
N GLU A 12 0.66 3.37 6.99
CA GLU A 12 1.79 3.58 7.91
C GLU A 12 1.68 2.70 9.16
N ARG A 13 0.45 2.41 9.60
CA ARG A 13 0.17 1.72 10.85
C ARG A 13 -0.77 0.54 10.67
N THR A 14 -0.45 -0.52 11.40
CA THR A 14 -1.35 -1.65 11.59
C THR A 14 -2.51 -1.23 12.50
N VAL A 15 -3.73 -1.53 12.08
CA VAL A 15 -4.96 -1.09 12.75
C VAL A 15 -5.89 -2.28 12.96
N LEU A 16 -6.47 -2.39 14.15
CA LEU A 16 -7.59 -3.28 14.44
C LEU A 16 -8.91 -2.50 14.43
N THR A 17 -9.97 -3.16 14.04
CA THR A 17 -11.31 -2.65 14.30
C THR A 17 -11.63 -2.73 15.80
N PRO A 18 -12.52 -1.86 16.33
CA PRO A 18 -12.94 -1.95 17.74
C PRO A 18 -13.52 -3.32 18.10
N ALA A 19 -14.30 -3.92 17.18
CA ALA A 19 -14.88 -5.24 17.37
C ALA A 19 -13.81 -6.35 17.47
N ALA A 20 -12.80 -6.31 16.60
CA ALA A 20 -11.67 -7.23 16.65
C ALA A 20 -10.88 -7.08 17.95
N ALA A 21 -10.55 -5.85 18.34
CA ALA A 21 -9.83 -5.55 19.57
C ALA A 21 -10.57 -6.10 20.81
N GLN A 22 -11.89 -5.91 20.87
CA GLN A 22 -12.73 -6.46 21.94
C GLN A 22 -12.73 -8.00 21.91
N ARG A 23 -12.90 -8.62 20.75
CA ARG A 23 -12.95 -10.07 20.57
C ARG A 23 -11.69 -10.77 21.05
N ILE A 24 -10.52 -10.17 20.80
CA ILE A 24 -9.21 -10.73 21.23
C ILE A 24 -8.83 -10.35 22.66
N GLY A 25 -9.64 -9.55 23.35
CA GLY A 25 -9.37 -9.11 24.73
C GLY A 25 -8.16 -8.18 24.81
N ALA A 26 -7.94 -7.34 23.81
CA ALA A 26 -6.88 -6.35 23.80
C ALA A 26 -7.04 -5.35 24.95
N GLN A 27 -5.95 -4.99 25.60
CA GLN A 27 -5.97 -4.12 26.77
C GLN A 27 -5.52 -2.70 26.41
N PRO A 28 -6.07 -1.66 27.04
CA PRO A 28 -5.55 -0.31 26.87
C PRO A 28 -4.10 -0.25 27.35
N PRO A 29 -3.25 0.57 26.75
CA PRO A 29 -1.88 0.76 27.20
C PRO A 29 -1.87 1.51 28.55
N ARG A 30 -0.79 1.38 29.30
CA ARG A 30 -0.63 2.10 30.59
C ARG A 30 -0.63 3.65 30.43
N ILE A 31 -0.25 4.12 29.26
CA ILE A 31 -0.19 5.56 28.91
C ILE A 31 -0.90 5.71 27.57
N GLU A 32 -1.96 6.50 27.53
CA GLU A 32 -2.68 6.85 26.31
C GLU A 32 -2.10 8.13 25.72
N PHE A 33 -1.94 8.15 24.39
CA PHE A 33 -1.60 9.35 23.64
C PHE A 33 -2.76 9.63 22.66
N ASP A 34 -3.13 10.90 22.56
CA ASP A 34 -4.06 11.33 21.52
C ASP A 34 -3.33 11.34 20.18
N ARG A 35 -3.68 10.39 19.33
CA ARG A 35 -3.08 10.20 18.00
C ARG A 35 -4.14 10.17 16.93
N ARG A 36 -3.74 10.53 15.71
CA ARG A 36 -4.59 10.48 14.53
C ARG A 36 -3.91 9.68 13.43
N MET A 37 -4.71 8.87 12.73
CA MET A 37 -4.33 8.23 11.48
C MET A 37 -4.83 9.09 10.32
N HIS A 38 -4.02 9.25 9.30
CA HIS A 38 -4.37 9.99 8.10
C HIS A 38 -4.74 9.02 6.98
N GLY A 39 -5.88 9.25 6.33
CA GLY A 39 -6.31 8.57 5.11
C GLY A 39 -6.05 9.44 3.88
N ILE A 40 -6.57 9.01 2.73
CA ILE A 40 -6.37 9.69 1.42
C ILE A 40 -6.95 11.12 1.39
N ALA A 41 -7.97 11.42 2.16
CA ALA A 41 -8.62 12.74 2.21
C ALA A 41 -9.13 13.14 3.60
N GLY A 42 -8.80 12.35 4.64
CA GLY A 42 -9.30 12.58 5.98
C GLY A 42 -8.36 12.10 7.06
N SER A 43 -8.78 12.22 8.31
CA SER A 43 -8.06 11.65 9.45
C SER A 43 -9.02 11.12 10.51
N LEU A 44 -8.63 10.02 11.15
CA LEU A 44 -9.37 9.39 12.24
C LEU A 44 -8.59 9.49 13.55
N PRO A 45 -9.26 9.73 14.68
CA PRO A 45 -8.65 9.48 15.98
C PRO A 45 -8.40 7.99 16.14
N ILE A 46 -7.22 7.64 16.64
CA ILE A 46 -6.85 6.26 16.96
C ILE A 46 -6.62 6.14 18.45
N ARG A 47 -6.94 4.98 19.00
CA ARG A 47 -6.50 4.53 20.30
C ARG A 47 -5.46 3.44 20.12
N GLU A 48 -4.55 3.27 21.05
CA GLU A 48 -3.64 2.14 21.03
C GLU A 48 -4.12 1.07 22.02
N VAL A 49 -3.84 -0.18 21.70
CA VAL A 49 -4.01 -1.32 22.59
C VAL A 49 -2.72 -2.10 22.67
N GLU A 50 -2.50 -2.78 23.78
CA GLU A 50 -1.37 -3.65 23.97
C GLU A 50 -1.80 -5.12 23.85
N LEU A 51 -1.13 -5.85 22.96
CA LEU A 51 -1.35 -7.28 22.75
C LEU A 51 -0.38 -8.10 23.61
N ARG A 52 -0.87 -9.15 24.25
CA ARG A 52 0.00 -10.09 24.97
C ARG A 52 0.93 -10.85 24.02
N ARG A 53 0.42 -11.20 22.86
CA ARG A 53 1.14 -11.91 21.79
C ARG A 53 0.55 -11.53 20.46
N PHE A 54 1.43 -11.27 19.49
CA PHE A 54 1.06 -11.08 18.09
C PHE A 54 1.93 -11.99 17.24
N THR A 55 1.32 -12.77 16.34
CA THR A 55 2.03 -13.69 15.44
C THR A 55 1.44 -13.62 14.05
N ILE A 56 2.29 -13.71 13.02
CA ILE A 56 1.89 -13.83 11.62
C ILE A 56 2.55 -15.09 11.06
N GLY A 57 1.77 -16.02 10.52
CA GLY A 57 2.31 -17.28 10.00
C GLY A 57 3.13 -18.10 11.02
N GLY A 58 2.83 -17.97 12.32
CA GLY A 58 3.58 -18.60 13.41
C GLY A 58 4.79 -17.80 13.92
N VAL A 59 5.24 -16.78 13.18
CA VAL A 59 6.35 -15.90 13.56
C VAL A 59 5.88 -14.90 14.60
N ALA A 60 6.59 -14.77 15.72
CA ALA A 60 6.29 -13.78 16.75
C ALA A 60 6.72 -12.38 16.30
N ILE A 61 5.79 -11.44 16.35
CA ILE A 61 6.06 -10.03 16.04
C ILE A 61 6.47 -9.33 17.34
N PRO A 62 7.60 -8.61 17.35
CA PRO A 62 8.09 -7.93 18.55
C PRO A 62 7.22 -6.72 18.93
N TRP A 63 6.52 -6.15 17.95
CA TRP A 63 5.64 -5.02 18.14
C TRP A 63 4.30 -5.44 18.74
N ARG A 64 3.94 -4.87 19.89
CA ARG A 64 2.74 -5.25 20.64
C ARG A 64 1.69 -4.16 20.75
N ARG A 65 2.04 -2.92 20.39
CA ARG A 65 1.10 -1.80 20.40
C ARG A 65 0.48 -1.64 19.03
N ILE A 66 -0.83 -1.87 18.95
CA ILE A 66 -1.59 -1.82 17.70
C ILE A 66 -2.60 -0.68 17.82
N ALA A 67 -2.77 0.08 16.76
CA ALA A 67 -3.81 1.10 16.70
C ALA A 67 -5.19 0.44 16.62
N VAL A 68 -6.19 1.06 17.24
CA VAL A 68 -7.60 0.73 17.09
C VAL A 68 -8.31 1.94 16.54
N ALA A 69 -9.01 1.77 15.42
CA ALA A 69 -9.80 2.81 14.80
C ALA A 69 -11.11 2.25 14.26
N PRO A 70 -12.19 3.04 14.22
CA PRO A 70 -13.42 2.67 13.54
C PRO A 70 -13.23 2.75 12.01
N ALA A 71 -12.19 2.06 11.50
CA ALA A 71 -11.87 2.04 10.09
C ALA A 71 -12.99 1.37 9.30
N THR A 72 -13.42 2.01 8.23
CA THR A 72 -14.30 1.40 7.24
C THR A 72 -13.45 0.53 6.34
N LEU A 73 -13.31 -0.74 6.71
CA LEU A 73 -12.59 -1.69 5.90
C LEU A 73 -13.48 -2.12 4.72
N PRO A 74 -12.91 -2.30 3.54
CA PRO A 74 -13.66 -2.82 2.42
C PRO A 74 -14.15 -4.22 2.77
N SER A 75 -15.46 -4.40 2.88
CA SER A 75 -16.09 -5.71 2.98
C SER A 75 -16.07 -6.36 1.59
N VAL A 76 -14.90 -6.80 1.13
CA VAL A 76 -14.76 -7.33 -0.22
C VAL A 76 -14.53 -8.81 -0.13
N PHE A 77 -15.43 -9.59 -0.71
CA PHE A 77 -15.32 -11.00 -1.09
C PHE A 77 -15.06 -12.07 0.00
N PHE A 78 -14.46 -11.75 1.17
CA PHE A 78 -14.01 -12.78 2.13
C PHE A 78 -14.60 -12.65 3.54
N GLY A 79 -15.60 -11.79 3.73
CA GLY A 79 -16.18 -11.55 5.06
C GLY A 79 -15.64 -10.28 5.73
N PRO A 80 -16.03 -10.04 7.00
CA PRO A 80 -15.57 -8.86 7.73
C PRO A 80 -14.09 -8.98 8.07
N LEU A 81 -13.29 -8.01 7.63
CA LEU A 81 -11.91 -7.89 8.02
C LEU A 81 -11.81 -7.35 9.46
N ASP A 82 -10.79 -7.79 10.16
CA ASP A 82 -10.49 -7.40 11.53
C ASP A 82 -9.59 -6.18 11.62
N GLY A 83 -8.87 -5.87 10.54
CA GLY A 83 -7.92 -4.77 10.53
C GLY A 83 -7.14 -4.60 9.23
N LEU A 84 -6.17 -3.69 9.28
CA LEU A 84 -5.15 -3.43 8.27
C LEU A 84 -3.80 -3.85 8.82
N LEU A 85 -2.98 -4.54 8.02
CA LEU A 85 -1.59 -4.86 8.34
C LEU A 85 -0.68 -3.87 7.60
N GLY A 86 -0.10 -2.93 8.31
CA GLY A 86 0.64 -1.80 7.77
C GLY A 86 2.17 -1.94 7.84
N ALA A 87 2.84 -0.89 7.37
CA ALA A 87 4.29 -0.84 7.25
C ALA A 87 5.02 -0.92 8.60
N ASP A 88 4.41 -0.45 9.69
CA ASP A 88 4.97 -0.54 11.05
C ASP A 88 5.25 -1.99 11.52
N VAL A 89 4.51 -2.96 10.96
CA VAL A 89 4.74 -4.39 11.22
C VAL A 89 5.52 -5.04 10.09
N LEU A 90 5.20 -4.68 8.83
CA LEU A 90 5.87 -5.26 7.67
C LEU A 90 7.36 -4.93 7.65
N SER A 91 7.76 -3.76 8.15
CA SER A 91 9.15 -3.29 8.16
C SER A 91 10.11 -4.11 9.05
N PHE A 92 9.59 -5.00 9.90
CA PHE A 92 10.43 -5.96 10.62
C PHE A 92 10.99 -7.07 9.71
N PHE A 93 10.49 -7.17 8.47
CA PHE A 93 10.80 -8.25 7.54
C PHE A 93 11.19 -7.70 6.17
N ASP A 94 11.84 -8.54 5.39
CA ASP A 94 11.76 -8.44 3.94
C ASP A 94 10.53 -9.25 3.50
N VAL A 95 9.62 -8.61 2.76
CA VAL A 95 8.30 -9.17 2.46
C VAL A 95 8.21 -9.56 0.99
N ASP A 96 8.14 -10.85 0.71
CA ASP A 96 7.94 -11.41 -0.63
C ASP A 96 6.45 -11.71 -0.84
N ILE A 97 5.80 -10.98 -1.73
CA ILE A 97 4.37 -11.07 -2.02
C ILE A 97 4.18 -11.55 -3.46
N ASP A 98 3.72 -12.78 -3.63
CA ASP A 98 3.37 -13.37 -4.92
C ASP A 98 1.85 -13.35 -5.08
N LEU A 99 1.30 -12.23 -5.54
CA LEU A 99 -0.14 -12.06 -5.69
C LEU A 99 -0.74 -13.06 -6.69
N PRO A 100 -0.12 -13.34 -7.85
CA PRO A 100 -0.61 -14.37 -8.76
C PRO A 100 -0.73 -15.78 -8.17
N ARG A 101 0.05 -16.07 -7.10
CA ARG A 101 0.00 -17.38 -6.42
C ARG A 101 -0.61 -17.29 -5.02
N HIS A 102 -1.18 -16.14 -4.64
CA HIS A 102 -1.79 -15.89 -3.34
C HIS A 102 -0.87 -16.29 -2.17
N ARG A 103 0.40 -15.90 -2.26
CA ARG A 103 1.42 -16.26 -1.28
C ARG A 103 2.17 -15.04 -0.78
N MET A 104 2.37 -14.97 0.52
CA MET A 104 3.26 -14.03 1.19
C MET A 104 4.28 -14.81 2.01
N ILE A 105 5.55 -14.43 1.93
CA ILE A 105 6.64 -14.97 2.73
C ILE A 105 7.29 -13.81 3.47
N LEU A 106 7.45 -13.96 4.76
CA LEU A 106 8.19 -13.04 5.60
C LEU A 106 9.60 -13.60 5.80
N HIS A 107 10.60 -12.88 5.34
CA HIS A 107 12.01 -13.23 5.53
C HIS A 107 12.57 -12.39 6.66
N GLU A 108 13.39 -13.01 7.52
CA GLU A 108 14.19 -12.24 8.46
C GLU A 108 15.11 -11.30 7.66
N GLN A 109 15.23 -10.06 8.14
CA GLN A 109 16.12 -9.10 7.49
C GLN A 109 17.56 -9.59 7.67
N PRO A 110 18.29 -9.78 6.54
CA PRO A 110 19.65 -10.24 6.63
C PRO A 110 20.55 -9.17 7.27
N SER A 111 21.53 -9.62 8.06
CA SER A 111 22.56 -8.74 8.63
C SER A 111 23.44 -8.04 7.57
N CYS A 112 23.40 -8.53 6.31
CA CYS A 112 24.02 -7.91 5.14
C CYS A 112 22.94 -7.55 4.10
N PRO A 113 22.72 -6.26 3.78
CA PRO A 113 21.51 -5.76 3.08
C PRO A 113 21.50 -5.95 1.55
N LEU A 114 22.21 -6.92 0.98
CA LEU A 114 22.38 -7.07 -0.47
C LEU A 114 21.72 -8.30 -1.10
N ALA A 115 20.83 -8.98 -0.40
CA ALA A 115 20.14 -10.12 -0.99
C ALA A 115 19.15 -9.64 -2.05
N ALA A 116 19.41 -9.95 -3.31
CA ALA A 116 18.40 -9.95 -4.35
C ALA A 116 17.57 -11.23 -4.23
N PRO A 117 16.27 -11.21 -4.61
CA PRO A 117 15.48 -12.43 -4.64
C PRO A 117 16.09 -13.45 -5.62
N ASP A 118 16.02 -14.72 -5.25
CA ASP A 118 16.45 -15.87 -6.09
C ASP A 118 15.35 -16.34 -7.06
N TRP A 119 14.54 -15.41 -7.53
CA TRP A 119 13.44 -15.71 -8.43
C TRP A 119 13.94 -16.18 -9.80
N ALA A 120 13.33 -17.22 -10.33
CA ALA A 120 13.60 -17.69 -11.69
C ALA A 120 13.04 -16.73 -12.77
N GLU A 121 11.98 -15.97 -12.45
CA GLU A 121 11.41 -14.97 -13.35
C GLU A 121 12.22 -13.68 -13.37
N PRO A 122 12.32 -12.98 -14.52
CA PRO A 122 12.95 -11.69 -14.62
C PRO A 122 12.27 -10.64 -13.75
N PHE A 123 13.05 -9.83 -13.09
CA PHE A 123 12.58 -8.74 -12.25
C PHE A 123 13.39 -7.45 -12.48
N VAL A 124 12.84 -6.34 -12.01
CA VAL A 124 13.53 -5.06 -11.90
C VAL A 124 13.81 -4.78 -10.42
N ALA A 125 15.00 -4.26 -10.14
CA ALA A 125 15.37 -3.75 -8.83
C ALA A 125 15.26 -2.22 -8.84
N ILE A 126 14.63 -1.66 -7.83
CA ILE A 126 14.37 -0.22 -7.70
C ILE A 126 14.86 0.22 -6.33
N ASP A 127 15.78 1.18 -6.31
CA ASP A 127 16.22 1.79 -5.07
C ASP A 127 15.15 2.78 -4.58
N THR A 128 14.84 2.72 -3.29
CA THR A 128 13.87 3.63 -2.68
C THR A 128 14.58 4.79 -2.01
N GLY A 129 13.95 5.95 -2.02
CA GLY A 129 14.42 7.10 -1.28
C GLY A 129 14.36 6.89 0.24
N ARG A 130 15.06 7.75 0.98
CA ARG A 130 14.91 7.84 2.43
C ARG A 130 13.61 8.59 2.75
N SER A 131 12.80 8.03 3.64
CA SER A 131 11.62 8.70 4.19
C SER A 131 11.71 8.76 5.72
N ALA A 132 10.94 9.65 6.33
CA ALA A 132 10.84 9.74 7.78
C ALA A 132 10.08 8.57 8.43
N GLY A 133 9.40 7.73 7.62
CA GLY A 133 8.63 6.57 8.04
C GLY A 133 9.10 5.27 7.40
N GLU A 134 8.31 4.21 7.59
CA GLU A 134 8.62 2.87 7.07
C GLU A 134 8.21 2.68 5.60
N HIS A 135 7.52 3.64 4.98
CA HIS A 135 7.13 3.54 3.57
C HIS A 135 8.33 3.49 2.63
N LEU A 136 8.16 2.77 1.54
CA LEU A 136 9.12 2.64 0.44
C LEU A 136 8.67 3.53 -0.73
N PHE A 137 9.18 4.76 -0.76
CA PHE A 137 8.96 5.69 -1.87
C PHE A 137 10.03 5.50 -2.94
N PHE A 138 9.65 5.52 -4.21
CA PHE A 138 10.58 5.29 -5.31
C PHE A 138 10.22 6.10 -6.56
N PRO A 139 11.20 6.38 -7.43
CA PRO A 139 10.97 7.11 -8.67
C PRO A 139 10.33 6.22 -9.73
N VAL A 140 9.37 6.80 -10.45
CA VAL A 140 8.79 6.25 -11.67
C VAL A 140 8.71 7.37 -12.73
N HIS A 141 8.51 7.01 -14.00
CA HIS A 141 8.27 8.01 -15.04
C HIS A 141 6.83 7.86 -15.56
N LEU A 142 6.10 8.96 -15.59
CA LEU A 142 4.79 9.04 -16.22
C LEU A 142 4.87 10.08 -17.35
N ASP A 143 4.61 9.65 -18.58
CA ASP A 143 4.75 10.46 -19.80
C ASP A 143 6.13 11.16 -19.87
N GLY A 144 7.20 10.42 -19.52
CA GLY A 144 8.58 10.92 -19.53
C GLY A 144 8.97 11.79 -18.34
N ARG A 145 8.06 12.13 -17.43
CA ARG A 145 8.35 12.93 -16.23
C ARG A 145 8.60 12.03 -15.03
N ALA A 146 9.69 12.27 -14.33
CA ALA A 146 9.98 11.60 -13.08
C ALA A 146 9.04 12.11 -11.96
N ILE A 147 8.39 11.17 -11.27
CA ILE A 147 7.50 11.41 -10.14
C ILE A 147 7.77 10.38 -9.06
N VAL A 148 7.28 10.61 -7.84
CA VAL A 148 7.47 9.71 -6.70
C VAL A 148 6.25 8.82 -6.53
N ALA A 149 6.48 7.51 -6.47
CA ALA A 149 5.44 6.51 -6.27
C ALA A 149 5.58 5.76 -4.94
N ILE A 150 4.47 5.18 -4.50
CA ILE A 150 4.38 4.19 -3.45
C ILE A 150 3.55 3.00 -3.95
N ILE A 151 3.87 1.78 -3.49
CA ILE A 151 3.00 0.61 -3.68
C ILE A 151 2.01 0.54 -2.52
N ASP A 152 0.73 0.41 -2.86
CA ASP A 152 -0.36 0.31 -1.89
C ASP A 152 -1.29 -0.86 -2.27
N THR A 153 -1.11 -1.99 -1.57
CA THR A 153 -1.95 -3.18 -1.78
C THR A 153 -3.37 -3.02 -1.23
N GLY A 154 -3.61 -2.00 -0.40
CA GLY A 154 -4.94 -1.63 0.10
C GLY A 154 -5.72 -0.76 -0.87
N ALA A 155 -5.05 -0.07 -1.80
CA ALA A 155 -5.70 0.72 -2.85
C ALA A 155 -6.14 -0.18 -4.01
N LYS A 156 -7.42 -0.09 -4.38
CA LYS A 156 -7.98 -0.90 -5.47
C LYS A 156 -7.44 -0.51 -6.85
N ILE A 157 -7.17 0.78 -7.07
CA ILE A 157 -6.81 1.35 -8.37
C ILE A 157 -5.64 2.32 -8.22
N THR A 158 -4.75 2.28 -9.19
CA THR A 158 -3.63 3.23 -9.31
C THR A 158 -4.15 4.66 -9.42
N THR A 159 -3.64 5.55 -8.56
CA THR A 159 -4.17 6.91 -8.42
C THR A 159 -3.06 7.95 -8.39
N LEU A 160 -3.19 8.96 -9.25
CA LEU A 160 -2.30 10.11 -9.39
C LEU A 160 -2.90 11.34 -8.71
N SER A 161 -2.07 12.15 -8.07
CA SER A 161 -2.54 13.42 -7.53
C SER A 161 -2.91 14.41 -8.66
N THR A 162 -4.02 15.14 -8.49
CA THR A 162 -4.47 16.17 -9.45
C THR A 162 -3.37 17.20 -9.74
N LYS A 163 -2.59 17.58 -8.73
CA LYS A 163 -1.46 18.51 -8.88
C LYS A 163 -0.45 18.02 -9.91
N ILE A 164 -0.11 16.74 -9.88
CA ILE A 164 0.86 16.15 -10.83
C ILE A 164 0.22 15.98 -12.20
N ALA A 165 -1.04 15.56 -12.30
CA ALA A 165 -1.74 15.47 -13.56
C ALA A 165 -1.75 16.82 -14.31
N MET A 166 -2.06 17.91 -13.61
CA MET A 166 -1.98 19.27 -14.16
C MET A 166 -0.57 19.64 -14.61
N ALA A 167 0.45 19.27 -13.83
CA ALA A 167 1.84 19.53 -14.19
C ALA A 167 2.32 18.71 -15.41
N LEU A 168 1.61 17.63 -15.77
CA LEU A 168 1.77 16.83 -16.99
C LEU A 168 0.92 17.36 -18.16
N GLY A 169 0.20 18.47 -17.97
CA GLY A 169 -0.61 19.09 -19.02
C GLY A 169 -2.05 18.61 -19.08
N VAL A 170 -2.50 17.76 -18.14
CA VAL A 170 -3.89 17.33 -18.06
C VAL A 170 -4.74 18.47 -17.49
N SER A 171 -5.64 19.02 -18.27
CA SER A 171 -6.51 20.12 -17.84
C SER A 171 -7.80 19.64 -17.19
N ASP A 172 -8.46 20.53 -16.43
CA ASP A 172 -9.78 20.25 -15.86
C ASP A 172 -10.82 19.92 -16.95
N ALA A 173 -10.72 20.56 -18.12
CA ALA A 173 -11.59 20.30 -19.25
C ALA A 173 -11.39 18.89 -19.84
N MET A 174 -10.17 18.35 -19.80
CA MET A 174 -9.88 16.95 -20.17
C MET A 174 -10.47 16.01 -19.13
N LEU A 175 -10.17 16.23 -17.85
CA LEU A 175 -10.68 15.41 -16.75
C LEU A 175 -12.22 15.41 -16.69
N ALA A 176 -12.88 16.52 -17.05
CA ALA A 176 -14.34 16.61 -17.07
C ALA A 176 -14.98 15.64 -18.08
N ARG A 177 -14.26 15.25 -19.15
CA ARG A 177 -14.70 14.29 -20.16
C ARG A 177 -14.42 12.85 -19.79
N ASP A 178 -13.52 12.63 -18.84
CA ASP A 178 -13.11 11.30 -18.40
C ASP A 178 -14.18 10.65 -17.51
N ARG A 179 -14.17 9.32 -17.47
CA ARG A 179 -15.05 8.52 -16.62
C ARG A 179 -14.82 8.86 -15.13
N SER A 180 -15.92 9.15 -14.43
CA SER A 180 -15.89 9.41 -12.98
C SER A 180 -16.01 8.12 -12.18
N ILE A 181 -15.22 8.02 -11.11
CA ILE A 181 -15.31 6.96 -10.10
C ILE A 181 -15.26 7.55 -8.70
N THR A 182 -15.66 6.77 -7.71
CA THR A 182 -15.54 7.13 -6.30
C THR A 182 -14.47 6.25 -5.65
N LEU A 183 -13.45 6.89 -5.11
CA LEU A 183 -12.46 6.26 -4.23
C LEU A 183 -12.95 6.34 -2.79
N ARG A 184 -12.70 5.28 -2.01
CA ARG A 184 -13.02 5.25 -0.58
C ARG A 184 -11.75 5.02 0.21
N GLY A 185 -11.51 5.86 1.21
CA GLY A 185 -10.39 5.72 2.14
C GLY A 185 -10.75 4.94 3.39
N ALA A 186 -9.73 4.47 4.08
CA ALA A 186 -9.88 3.70 5.32
C ALA A 186 -10.50 4.50 6.47
N ALA A 187 -10.47 5.83 6.39
CA ALA A 187 -11.14 6.73 7.35
C ALA A 187 -12.63 6.95 7.02
N GLY A 188 -13.20 6.22 6.04
CA GLY A 188 -14.60 6.34 5.62
C GLY A 188 -14.88 7.49 4.67
N GLU A 189 -13.86 8.28 4.33
CA GLU A 189 -13.96 9.37 3.35
C GLU A 189 -14.18 8.84 1.93
N SER A 190 -14.80 9.66 1.11
CA SER A 190 -15.01 9.39 -0.31
C SER A 190 -14.47 10.56 -1.14
N VAL A 191 -13.73 10.24 -2.19
CA VAL A 191 -13.15 11.21 -3.12
C VAL A 191 -13.59 10.86 -4.53
N THR A 192 -14.05 11.85 -5.28
CA THR A 192 -14.32 11.71 -6.71
C THR A 192 -13.00 11.73 -7.48
N ALA A 193 -12.78 10.74 -8.32
CA ALA A 193 -11.65 10.66 -9.22
C ALA A 193 -12.10 10.59 -10.68
N ARG A 194 -11.23 11.00 -11.59
CA ARG A 194 -11.40 10.88 -13.04
C ARG A 194 -10.37 9.90 -13.58
N VAL A 195 -10.80 8.93 -14.38
CA VAL A 195 -9.90 7.91 -14.95
C VAL A 195 -9.37 8.43 -16.26
N HIS A 196 -8.14 8.94 -16.24
CA HIS A 196 -7.44 9.50 -17.39
C HIS A 196 -6.49 8.49 -18.02
N ARG A 197 -6.35 8.53 -19.35
CA ARG A 197 -5.42 7.70 -20.09
C ARG A 197 -4.14 8.48 -20.35
N PHE A 198 -3.02 7.99 -19.82
CA PHE A 198 -1.68 8.48 -20.07
C PHE A 198 -1.02 7.68 -21.19
N SER A 199 0.09 8.17 -21.74
CA SER A 199 0.79 7.45 -22.83
C SER A 199 1.65 6.32 -22.32
N GLN A 200 2.37 6.53 -21.22
CA GLN A 200 3.31 5.54 -20.70
C GLN A 200 3.57 5.72 -19.21
N LEU A 201 3.57 4.60 -18.48
CA LEU A 201 4.08 4.49 -17.11
C LEU A 201 5.28 3.55 -17.10
N GLU A 202 6.43 4.06 -16.66
CA GLU A 202 7.66 3.29 -16.49
C GLU A 202 8.00 3.10 -15.02
N VAL A 203 8.14 1.84 -14.62
CA VAL A 203 8.56 1.44 -13.27
C VAL A 203 9.86 0.65 -13.39
N GLY A 204 10.98 1.30 -13.07
CA GLY A 204 12.30 0.78 -13.39
C GLY A 204 12.50 0.65 -14.91
N ARG A 205 12.61 -0.61 -15.41
CA ARG A 205 12.71 -0.91 -16.85
C ARG A 205 11.44 -1.52 -17.44
N ASP A 206 10.37 -1.58 -16.66
CA ASP A 206 9.09 -2.14 -17.10
C ASP A 206 8.17 -0.99 -17.52
N ALA A 207 7.76 -0.98 -18.78
CA ALA A 207 6.91 0.07 -19.34
C ALA A 207 5.50 -0.48 -19.62
N THR A 208 4.50 0.26 -19.16
CA THR A 208 3.08 0.01 -19.48
C THR A 208 2.62 1.13 -20.41
N HIS A 209 2.12 0.78 -21.58
CA HIS A 209 1.56 1.72 -22.56
C HIS A 209 0.07 1.93 -22.33
N ASP A 210 -0.40 3.14 -22.61
CA ASP A 210 -1.80 3.56 -22.49
C ASP A 210 -2.44 3.24 -21.12
N PRO A 211 -1.75 3.46 -19.98
CA PRO A 211 -2.33 3.15 -18.67
C PRO A 211 -3.52 4.05 -18.37
N GLU A 212 -4.59 3.48 -17.86
CA GLU A 212 -5.70 4.22 -17.27
C GLU A 212 -5.42 4.43 -15.78
N ILE A 213 -5.27 5.67 -15.35
CA ILE A 213 -4.92 6.05 -13.98
C ILE A 213 -6.00 6.97 -13.42
N ALA A 214 -6.47 6.70 -12.22
CA ALA A 214 -7.39 7.58 -11.53
C ALA A 214 -6.68 8.88 -11.12
N VAL A 215 -7.26 10.02 -11.42
CA VAL A 215 -6.75 11.34 -11.00
C VAL A 215 -7.68 11.89 -9.94
N ALA A 216 -7.12 12.20 -8.76
CA ALA A 216 -7.88 12.71 -7.63
C ALA A 216 -7.07 13.70 -6.79
N THR A 217 -7.79 14.56 -6.06
CA THR A 217 -7.17 15.39 -5.03
C THR A 217 -6.88 14.50 -3.81
N LEU A 218 -5.61 14.13 -3.66
CA LEU A 218 -5.14 13.27 -2.58
C LEU A 218 -4.28 14.07 -1.60
N ASN A 219 -4.40 13.73 -0.33
CA ASN A 219 -3.53 14.27 0.71
C ASN A 219 -2.32 13.35 0.92
N LEU A 220 -1.54 13.17 -0.14
CA LEU A 220 -0.30 12.40 -0.10
C LEU A 220 0.85 13.33 0.31
N ARG A 221 1.58 13.01 1.38
CA ARG A 221 2.67 13.85 1.88
C ARG A 221 3.91 13.75 1.01
N ASP A 222 4.32 12.52 0.67
CA ASP A 222 5.64 12.23 0.08
C ASP A 222 5.52 11.44 -1.24
N ALA A 223 4.30 11.16 -1.73
CA ALA A 223 4.06 10.47 -2.99
C ALA A 223 3.21 11.32 -3.94
N ASP A 224 3.46 11.17 -5.22
CA ASP A 224 2.69 11.74 -6.33
C ASP A 224 1.70 10.72 -6.89
N LEU A 225 2.09 9.45 -6.87
CA LEU A 225 1.37 8.31 -7.45
C LEU A 225 1.27 7.17 -6.44
N VAL A 226 0.08 6.62 -6.30
CA VAL A 226 -0.19 5.36 -5.60
C VAL A 226 -0.36 4.26 -6.64
N LEU A 227 0.52 3.28 -6.65
CA LEU A 227 0.39 2.07 -7.46
C LEU A 227 -0.50 1.08 -6.71
N GLY A 228 -1.74 0.92 -7.18
CA GLY A 228 -2.76 0.11 -6.53
C GLY A 228 -2.73 -1.37 -6.92
N PHE A 229 -3.75 -2.09 -6.46
CA PHE A 229 -3.90 -3.52 -6.70
C PHE A 229 -4.02 -3.85 -8.20
N ASP A 230 -4.61 -2.99 -9.00
CA ASP A 230 -4.67 -3.11 -10.46
C ASP A 230 -3.27 -3.22 -11.10
N PHE A 231 -2.28 -2.51 -10.56
CA PHE A 231 -0.89 -2.60 -11.01
C PHE A 231 -0.18 -3.84 -10.45
N VAL A 232 -0.34 -4.15 -9.16
CA VAL A 232 0.45 -5.19 -8.50
C VAL A 232 -0.14 -6.60 -8.59
N SER A 233 -1.44 -6.75 -8.88
CA SER A 233 -2.15 -8.05 -8.87
C SER A 233 -1.57 -9.10 -9.80
N SER A 234 -0.92 -8.69 -10.90
CA SER A 234 -0.28 -9.56 -11.88
C SER A 234 1.22 -9.79 -11.63
N ARG A 235 1.76 -9.31 -10.52
CA ARG A 235 3.19 -9.28 -10.21
C ARG A 235 3.52 -10.00 -8.91
N ARG A 236 4.76 -10.46 -8.82
CA ARG A 236 5.43 -10.78 -7.57
C ARG A 236 6.29 -9.60 -7.18
N MET A 237 6.28 -9.23 -5.91
CA MET A 237 7.07 -8.13 -5.39
C MET A 237 7.79 -8.53 -4.11
N TRP A 238 9.02 -8.05 -3.96
CA TRP A 238 9.80 -8.15 -2.73
C TRP A 238 10.04 -6.75 -2.22
N LEU A 239 9.53 -6.47 -1.04
CA LEU A 239 9.71 -5.21 -0.35
C LEU A 239 10.80 -5.40 0.71
N SER A 240 12.01 -4.94 0.39
CA SER A 240 13.13 -5.01 1.33
C SER A 240 13.24 -3.69 2.09
N TYR A 241 12.68 -3.68 3.29
CA TYR A 241 12.74 -2.51 4.15
C TYR A 241 14.17 -2.26 4.69
N GLY A 242 14.91 -3.34 4.96
CA GLY A 242 16.28 -3.25 5.45
C GLY A 242 17.25 -2.69 4.43
N SER A 243 17.18 -3.13 3.16
CA SER A 243 18.04 -2.65 2.07
C SER A 243 17.49 -1.40 1.36
N ARG A 244 16.24 -1.00 1.67
CA ARG A 244 15.53 0.11 1.00
C ARG A 244 15.43 -0.12 -0.50
N ARG A 245 15.00 -1.33 -0.89
CA ARG A 245 14.81 -1.76 -2.28
C ARG A 245 13.47 -2.42 -2.50
N ILE A 246 12.97 -2.26 -3.70
CA ILE A 246 11.81 -2.98 -4.19
C ILE A 246 12.26 -3.81 -5.40
N PHE A 247 11.85 -5.07 -5.42
CA PHE A 247 12.02 -5.92 -6.59
C PHE A 247 10.64 -6.26 -7.13
N LEU A 248 10.43 -6.07 -8.43
CA LEU A 248 9.16 -6.33 -9.10
C LEU A 248 9.38 -7.29 -10.26
N SER A 249 8.64 -8.40 -10.29
CA SER A 249 8.57 -9.22 -11.48
C SER A 249 7.84 -8.47 -12.61
N ARG A 250 8.09 -8.86 -13.86
CA ARG A 250 7.27 -8.37 -14.97
C ARG A 250 5.81 -8.83 -14.79
N ALA A 251 4.88 -8.01 -15.27
CA ALA A 251 3.48 -8.39 -15.27
C ALA A 251 3.28 -9.69 -16.05
N LYS A 252 2.60 -10.67 -15.47
CA LYS A 252 2.17 -11.84 -16.22
C LYS A 252 1.03 -11.42 -17.14
N ARG A 253 1.17 -11.69 -18.44
CA ARG A 253 0.04 -11.54 -19.37
C ARG A 253 -1.09 -12.43 -18.86
N GLN A 254 -2.24 -11.84 -18.54
CA GLN A 254 -3.46 -12.63 -18.37
C GLN A 254 -3.68 -13.35 -19.68
N ARG A 255 -3.68 -14.69 -19.65
CA ARG A 255 -4.19 -15.46 -20.79
C ARG A 255 -5.67 -15.11 -20.88
N SER A 256 -6.07 -14.52 -22.00
CA SER A 256 -7.47 -14.42 -22.37
C SER A 256 -7.90 -15.87 -22.68
N ASP A 257 -8.62 -16.47 -21.74
CA ASP A 257 -9.36 -17.71 -22.00
C ASP A 257 -10.68 -17.36 -22.69
#